data_eeeb4ae79762167fb69a2a8aa0deac3e
#
_entry.id   eeeb4ae79762167fb69a2a8aa0deac3e
#
_cell.length_a   1.000
_cell.length_b   1.000
_cell.length_c   1.000
_cell.angle_alpha   90.00
_cell.angle_beta   90.00
_cell.angle_gamma   90.00
#
_symmetry.space_group_name_H-M   'P 1'
#
loop_
_entity.id
_entity.type
_entity.pdbx_description
1 polymer ?
#
loop_
_entity_poly.entity_id
_entity_poly.type
_entity_poly.pdbx_seq_one_letter_code
_entity_poly.pdbx_strand_id
1 'polypeptide(L)'
;MSVARPYHTSQRNPRQPSIRLLPAYIVMLGVVTALGSLERLPPSAWWTRPTTEVRDPLLAFPGVILWAWERPESLDFIDVQAVGVAFLARTLYLSGPEVIVRPRFQPFSAPPDTKLIAVVRIAADRWRPPDLSASQREMVTAAIAEVSGLTGITALQVDFDATVSQRPFYRDVLQELRRRLPTSMPLSITALASWCIFDNWLTELPVDEVVPMVFRMGADQHRVRRYLAAADFRAAICRRSVGISTDEPSPTLRPGRRLYMFHPQAWRPEAMTRMLEEVGRWPQKP
;
A
#
# COMPACT_ATOMS: atom_id res chain seq x y z
N MET A 1 34.14 -38.65 -44.46
CA MET A 1 35.60 -38.75 -44.47
C MET A 1 36.19 -37.56 -43.77
N SER A 2 37.14 -37.83 -42.90
CA SER A 2 38.12 -37.03 -42.14
C SER A 2 37.58 -36.48 -40.83
N VAL A 3 37.74 -37.16 -39.76
CA VAL A 3 38.79 -37.55 -38.81
C VAL A 3 39.11 -36.38 -37.84
N ALA A 4 38.71 -36.66 -36.62
CA ALA A 4 39.05 -35.89 -35.42
C ALA A 4 40.53 -36.06 -35.02
N ARG A 5 41.04 -35.12 -34.23
CA ARG A 5 42.04 -35.39 -33.17
C ARG A 5 41.96 -34.36 -32.06
N PRO A 6 42.26 -34.78 -30.81
CA PRO A 6 42.09 -34.00 -29.60
C PRO A 6 43.39 -33.33 -29.17
N TYR A 7 43.30 -32.25 -28.40
CA TYR A 7 44.45 -31.65 -27.73
C TYR A 7 44.38 -31.84 -26.20
N HIS A 8 45.58 -32.18 -25.70
CA HIS A 8 45.96 -32.63 -24.39
C HIS A 8 45.82 -31.56 -23.31
N THR A 9 45.41 -32.03 -22.15
CA THR A 9 45.52 -31.41 -20.82
C THR A 9 46.94 -31.13 -20.42
N SER A 10 47.19 -29.98 -19.82
CA SER A 10 48.34 -29.75 -18.95
C SER A 10 47.87 -29.13 -17.64
N GLN A 11 47.92 -29.95 -16.60
CA GLN A 11 47.78 -29.54 -15.20
C GLN A 11 49.00 -28.73 -14.78
N ARG A 12 48.80 -27.55 -14.22
CA ARG A 12 49.79 -26.88 -13.37
C ARG A 12 49.20 -26.59 -12.01
N ASN A 13 49.78 -27.21 -11.02
CA ASN A 13 49.56 -27.09 -9.60
C ASN A 13 50.24 -25.80 -9.09
N PRO A 14 49.57 -24.89 -8.40
CA PRO A 14 50.24 -23.78 -7.71
C PRO A 14 50.46 -24.13 -6.23
N ARG A 15 51.67 -23.87 -5.84
CA ARG A 15 52.32 -24.05 -4.53
C ARG A 15 51.62 -23.23 -3.43
N GLN A 16 51.49 -23.86 -2.26
CA GLN A 16 51.14 -23.21 -0.99
C GLN A 16 52.28 -22.30 -0.49
N PRO A 17 51.98 -21.12 0.07
CA PRO A 17 52.92 -20.36 0.87
C PRO A 17 52.82 -20.77 2.35
N SER A 18 54.00 -21.09 2.89
CA SER A 18 54.27 -21.42 4.28
C SER A 18 54.15 -20.20 5.20
N ILE A 19 53.35 -20.40 6.26
CA ILE A 19 53.20 -19.42 7.36
C ILE A 19 54.44 -19.54 8.28
N ARG A 20 55.20 -18.46 8.41
CA ARG A 20 56.25 -18.31 9.43
C ARG A 20 55.64 -17.70 10.70
N LEU A 21 55.73 -18.46 11.80
CA LEU A 21 55.47 -17.99 13.17
C LEU A 21 56.66 -17.12 13.65
N LEU A 22 56.36 -15.96 14.18
CA LEU A 22 57.28 -15.11 14.95
C LEU A 22 56.85 -15.07 16.41
N PRO A 23 57.79 -15.01 17.36
CA PRO A 23 57.56 -15.31 18.77
C PRO A 23 57.00 -14.13 19.57
N ALA A 24 56.27 -14.51 20.62
CA ALA A 24 55.69 -13.64 21.62
C ALA A 24 56.77 -12.90 22.42
N TYR A 25 56.63 -11.58 22.57
CA TYR A 25 57.28 -10.82 23.63
C TYR A 25 56.27 -10.53 24.74
N ILE A 26 56.56 -11.08 25.92
CA ILE A 26 55.92 -10.77 27.19
C ILE A 26 56.49 -9.44 27.68
N VAL A 27 55.62 -8.45 27.88
CA VAL A 27 55.96 -7.28 28.71
C VAL A 27 54.99 -7.27 29.88
N MET A 28 55.50 -7.70 31.03
CA MET A 28 54.93 -7.39 32.33
C MET A 28 55.39 -5.98 32.73
N LEU A 29 54.49 -5.12 33.19
CA LEU A 29 54.65 -4.24 34.36
C LEU A 29 53.47 -3.28 34.51
N GLY A 30 53.03 -3.13 35.74
CA GLY A 30 52.37 -1.92 36.22
C GLY A 30 50.95 -2.08 36.80
N VAL A 31 50.87 -2.67 37.98
CA VAL A 31 49.71 -2.53 38.86
C VAL A 31 49.71 -1.12 39.42
N VAL A 32 48.75 -0.31 39.04
CA VAL A 32 48.38 0.90 39.77
C VAL A 32 46.96 0.70 40.30
N THR A 33 46.85 0.51 41.59
CA THR A 33 45.62 0.48 42.36
C THR A 33 45.04 1.88 42.48
N ALA A 34 44.03 2.19 41.67
CA ALA A 34 43.11 3.31 41.94
C ALA A 34 41.77 2.73 42.33
N LEU A 35 41.51 2.75 43.63
CA LEU A 35 40.19 2.54 44.19
C LEU A 35 39.29 3.76 43.86
N GLY A 36 38.65 3.70 42.71
CA GLY A 36 37.60 4.63 42.31
C GLY A 36 36.26 3.94 42.42
N SER A 37 35.38 4.55 43.14
CA SER A 37 33.98 4.10 43.44
C SER A 37 33.27 3.75 42.12
N LEU A 38 33.04 2.47 41.88
CA LEU A 38 32.13 2.00 40.84
C LEU A 38 30.71 2.29 41.25
N GLU A 39 30.18 3.45 40.87
CA GLU A 39 28.72 3.62 40.82
C GLU A 39 28.17 2.63 39.77
N ARG A 40 27.43 1.65 40.31
CA ARG A 40 26.73 0.66 39.48
C ARG A 40 25.67 1.36 38.69
N LEU A 41 25.91 1.67 37.39
CA LEU A 41 24.89 2.03 36.46
C LEU A 41 23.91 0.83 36.31
N PRO A 42 22.60 1.06 36.34
CA PRO A 42 21.63 -0.02 36.19
C PRO A 42 21.75 -0.67 34.80
N PRO A 43 21.66 -2.01 34.71
CA PRO A 43 21.90 -2.74 33.46
C PRO A 43 20.79 -2.61 32.39
N SER A 44 19.89 -1.63 32.52
CA SER A 44 18.72 -1.46 31.64
C SER A 44 18.79 -0.31 30.64
N ALA A 45 19.91 0.46 30.60
CA ALA A 45 19.98 1.66 29.74
C ALA A 45 20.40 1.40 28.28
N TRP A 46 20.72 0.17 27.89
CA TRP A 46 21.29 -0.12 26.56
C TRP A 46 20.30 -0.67 25.54
N TRP A 47 19.03 -0.89 25.90
CA TRP A 47 18.06 -1.56 25.03
C TRP A 47 16.76 -0.81 24.78
N THR A 48 16.66 0.46 25.12
CA THR A 48 15.60 1.28 24.54
C THR A 48 16.00 1.60 23.10
N ARG A 49 15.77 0.64 22.19
CA ARG A 49 15.55 1.02 20.80
C ARG A 49 14.42 2.04 20.85
N PRO A 50 14.58 3.26 20.29
CA PRO A 50 13.44 4.09 20.05
C PRO A 50 12.49 3.23 19.18
N THR A 51 11.40 2.78 19.75
CA THR A 51 10.24 2.35 18.96
C THR A 51 9.87 3.61 18.20
N THR A 52 10.37 3.73 16.99
CA THR A 52 9.82 4.67 16.03
C THR A 52 8.38 4.19 15.89
N GLU A 53 7.49 4.80 16.66
CA GLU A 53 6.06 4.64 16.47
C GLU A 53 5.84 4.91 15.00
N VAL A 54 5.56 3.87 14.22
CA VAL A 54 5.21 4.00 12.81
C VAL A 54 3.91 4.79 12.81
N ARG A 55 4.05 6.11 12.76
CA ARG A 55 2.93 7.04 12.76
C ARG A 55 2.11 6.69 11.53
N ASP A 56 0.92 6.13 11.73
CA ASP A 56 -0.03 5.92 10.65
C ASP A 56 -0.40 7.31 10.09
N PRO A 57 0.05 7.68 8.90
CA PRO A 57 -0.21 9.02 8.35
C PRO A 57 -1.70 9.25 8.09
N LEU A 58 -2.51 8.20 8.09
CA LEU A 58 -3.96 8.25 7.93
C LEU A 58 -4.71 8.24 9.28
N LEU A 59 -4.00 8.26 10.41
CA LEU A 59 -4.64 8.24 11.73
C LEU A 59 -5.61 9.42 11.94
N ALA A 60 -5.33 10.57 11.32
CA ALA A 60 -6.17 11.76 11.37
C ALA A 60 -7.41 11.70 10.45
N PHE A 61 -7.58 10.62 9.68
CA PHE A 61 -8.74 10.47 8.82
C PHE A 61 -9.91 9.86 9.58
N PRO A 62 -11.16 10.21 9.23
CA PRO A 62 -12.34 9.60 9.80
C PRO A 62 -12.38 8.08 9.60
N GLY A 63 -13.11 7.40 10.48
CA GLY A 63 -13.33 5.96 10.38
C GLY A 63 -14.18 5.53 9.17
N VAL A 64 -14.90 6.47 8.54
CA VAL A 64 -15.73 6.25 7.35
C VAL A 64 -15.26 7.15 6.22
N ILE A 65 -15.07 6.56 5.04
CA ILE A 65 -14.72 7.25 3.81
C ILE A 65 -15.75 6.88 2.73
N LEU A 66 -16.40 7.87 2.14
CA LEU A 66 -17.29 7.64 1.01
C LEU A 66 -16.52 7.71 -0.31
N TRP A 67 -16.69 6.71 -1.17
CA TRP A 67 -16.20 6.83 -2.54
C TRP A 67 -17.18 7.63 -3.39
N ALA A 68 -16.73 8.76 -3.94
CA ALA A 68 -17.41 9.59 -4.91
C ALA A 68 -16.90 9.27 -6.32
N TRP A 69 -17.61 8.40 -7.03
CA TRP A 69 -17.19 7.91 -8.34
C TRP A 69 -17.53 8.91 -9.47
N GLU A 70 -17.40 8.51 -10.76
CA GLU A 70 -17.55 9.41 -11.92
C GLU A 70 -19.04 9.70 -12.24
N ARG A 71 -19.66 10.49 -11.37
CA ARG A 71 -21.02 11.03 -11.52
C ARG A 71 -21.11 12.35 -10.74
N PRO A 72 -22.13 13.18 -10.96
CA PRO A 72 -22.37 14.33 -10.08
C PRO A 72 -22.55 13.89 -8.63
N GLU A 73 -21.77 14.47 -7.72
CA GLU A 73 -21.83 14.20 -6.29
C GLU A 73 -21.86 15.51 -5.51
N SER A 74 -22.89 15.70 -4.68
CA SER A 74 -22.98 16.78 -3.71
C SER A 74 -23.04 16.16 -2.32
N LEU A 75 -21.93 16.30 -1.59
CA LEU A 75 -21.73 15.72 -0.27
C LEU A 75 -21.76 16.78 0.84
N ASP A 76 -22.37 17.93 0.57
CA ASP A 76 -22.41 19.09 1.50
C ASP A 76 -23.16 18.77 2.81
N PHE A 77 -23.83 17.63 2.90
CA PHE A 77 -24.57 17.13 4.06
C PHE A 77 -23.75 16.28 5.03
N ILE A 78 -22.48 15.96 4.74
CA ILE A 78 -21.68 15.10 5.63
C ILE A 78 -21.16 15.85 6.84
N ASP A 79 -21.01 15.14 7.95
CA ASP A 79 -20.22 15.60 9.09
C ASP A 79 -18.73 15.30 8.84
N VAL A 80 -17.93 16.34 8.66
CA VAL A 80 -16.50 16.25 8.34
C VAL A 80 -15.65 15.59 9.44
N GLN A 81 -16.15 15.55 10.68
CA GLN A 81 -15.47 14.86 11.77
C GLN A 81 -15.68 13.34 11.70
N ALA A 82 -16.81 12.90 11.16
CA ALA A 82 -17.19 11.49 11.10
C ALA A 82 -16.87 10.85 9.74
N VAL A 83 -16.88 11.65 8.66
CA VAL A 83 -16.86 11.16 7.27
C VAL A 83 -15.83 11.92 6.43
N GLY A 84 -14.95 11.17 5.76
CA GLY A 84 -14.09 11.68 4.70
C GLY A 84 -14.57 11.23 3.32
N VAL A 85 -13.93 11.72 2.27
CA VAL A 85 -14.32 11.42 0.89
C VAL A 85 -13.11 11.02 0.04
N ALA A 86 -13.23 9.89 -0.65
CA ALA A 86 -12.30 9.47 -1.69
C ALA A 86 -12.99 9.69 -3.06
N PHE A 87 -12.59 10.71 -3.79
CA PHE A 87 -13.21 11.06 -5.06
C PHE A 87 -12.35 10.68 -6.25
N LEU A 88 -12.96 10.11 -7.29
CA LEU A 88 -12.27 9.83 -8.53
C LEU A 88 -11.84 11.16 -9.19
N ALA A 89 -10.57 11.47 -9.10
CA ALA A 89 -10.01 12.69 -9.68
C ALA A 89 -9.64 12.50 -11.16
N ARG A 90 -9.21 11.27 -11.53
CA ARG A 90 -8.66 10.98 -12.86
C ARG A 90 -8.73 9.50 -13.17
N THR A 91 -8.94 9.16 -14.44
CA THR A 91 -8.74 7.79 -14.96
C THR A 91 -7.62 7.78 -16.00
N LEU A 92 -6.68 6.83 -15.89
CA LEU A 92 -5.61 6.58 -16.84
C LEU A 92 -5.94 5.31 -17.62
N TYR A 93 -6.17 5.42 -18.91
CA TYR A 93 -6.39 4.27 -19.78
C TYR A 93 -5.07 3.89 -20.44
N LEU A 94 -4.60 2.67 -20.20
CA LEU A 94 -3.39 2.11 -20.80
C LEU A 94 -3.78 1.27 -22.01
N SER A 95 -3.35 1.67 -23.21
CA SER A 95 -3.65 0.98 -24.46
C SER A 95 -2.41 0.95 -25.35
N GLY A 96 -1.84 -0.25 -25.58
CA GLY A 96 -0.52 -0.39 -26.22
C GLY A 96 0.51 0.48 -25.48
N PRO A 97 1.27 1.34 -26.19
CA PRO A 97 2.24 2.24 -25.57
C PRO A 97 1.60 3.51 -24.95
N GLU A 98 0.32 3.76 -25.20
CA GLU A 98 -0.33 5.01 -24.88
C GLU A 98 -0.84 5.06 -23.41
N VAL A 99 -0.86 6.27 -22.84
CA VAL A 99 -1.54 6.60 -21.58
C VAL A 99 -2.52 7.72 -21.86
N ILE A 100 -3.81 7.39 -21.90
CA ILE A 100 -4.88 8.36 -22.12
C ILE A 100 -5.37 8.85 -20.78
N VAL A 101 -5.17 10.13 -20.50
CA VAL A 101 -5.55 10.77 -19.24
C VAL A 101 -6.94 11.35 -19.37
N ARG A 102 -7.87 10.92 -18.52
CA ARG A 102 -9.22 11.48 -18.40
C ARG A 102 -9.41 12.09 -17.01
N PRO A 103 -9.46 13.41 -16.88
CA PRO A 103 -9.82 14.05 -15.63
C PRO A 103 -11.30 13.81 -15.33
N ARG A 104 -11.69 13.98 -14.06
CA ARG A 104 -13.10 14.02 -13.68
C ARG A 104 -13.79 15.20 -14.36
N PHE A 105 -14.90 14.95 -15.04
CA PHE A 105 -15.72 16.00 -15.64
C PHE A 105 -17.00 16.29 -14.85
N GLN A 106 -17.40 15.37 -13.99
CA GLN A 106 -18.64 15.50 -13.23
C GLN A 106 -18.44 16.42 -12.03
N PRO A 107 -19.40 17.29 -11.73
CA PRO A 107 -19.31 18.17 -10.57
C PRO A 107 -19.19 17.38 -9.27
N PHE A 108 -18.41 17.93 -8.36
CA PHE A 108 -18.17 17.38 -7.04
C PHE A 108 -18.14 18.50 -6.02
N SER A 109 -18.92 18.39 -4.94
CA SER A 109 -18.83 19.27 -3.79
C SER A 109 -18.81 18.49 -2.49
N ALA A 110 -18.08 19.03 -1.51
CA ALA A 110 -18.04 18.55 -0.14
C ALA A 110 -17.79 19.77 0.78
N PRO A 111 -18.18 19.71 2.06
CA PRO A 111 -17.97 20.80 2.99
C PRO A 111 -16.49 21.20 3.10
N PRO A 112 -16.18 22.44 3.45
CA PRO A 112 -14.83 22.83 3.86
C PRO A 112 -14.28 21.90 4.94
N ASP A 113 -12.96 21.71 4.98
CA ASP A 113 -12.24 20.86 5.95
C ASP A 113 -12.50 19.35 5.83
N THR A 114 -13.29 18.89 4.85
CA THR A 114 -13.43 17.48 4.53
C THR A 114 -12.05 16.88 4.24
N LYS A 115 -11.75 15.73 4.85
CA LYS A 115 -10.57 14.92 4.48
C LYS A 115 -10.79 14.32 3.11
N LEU A 116 -10.11 14.89 2.10
CA LEU A 116 -10.25 14.49 0.69
C LEU A 116 -9.10 13.59 0.27
N ILE A 117 -9.42 12.42 -0.25
CA ILE A 117 -8.49 11.49 -0.88
C ILE A 117 -8.74 11.56 -2.40
N ALA A 118 -7.75 11.97 -3.16
CA ALA A 118 -7.87 11.96 -4.61
C ALA A 118 -7.55 10.56 -5.15
N VAL A 119 -8.52 9.95 -5.84
CA VAL A 119 -8.37 8.62 -6.43
C VAL A 119 -7.95 8.75 -7.89
N VAL A 120 -6.88 8.04 -8.27
CA VAL A 120 -6.50 7.83 -9.66
C VAL A 120 -6.73 6.39 -10.04
N ARG A 121 -7.65 6.16 -10.96
CA ARG A 121 -7.90 4.84 -11.50
C ARG A 121 -7.00 4.54 -12.69
N ILE A 122 -6.39 3.37 -12.70
CA ILE A 122 -5.69 2.82 -13.86
C ILE A 122 -6.56 1.71 -14.46
N ALA A 123 -6.83 1.82 -15.77
CA ALA A 123 -7.59 0.85 -16.52
C ALA A 123 -6.75 0.34 -17.70
N ALA A 124 -6.45 -0.94 -17.73
CA ALA A 124 -5.73 -1.58 -18.84
C ALA A 124 -6.72 -2.01 -19.94
N ASP A 125 -6.45 -1.65 -21.17
CA ASP A 125 -7.21 -2.10 -22.33
C ASP A 125 -7.00 -3.62 -22.53
N ARG A 126 -8.11 -4.36 -22.60
CA ARG A 126 -8.08 -5.81 -22.80
C ARG A 126 -7.85 -6.19 -24.26
N TRP A 127 -8.19 -5.30 -25.20
CA TRP A 127 -8.10 -5.54 -26.63
C TRP A 127 -6.77 -5.09 -27.23
N ARG A 128 -6.19 -4.06 -26.62
CA ARG A 128 -4.85 -3.55 -26.94
C ARG A 128 -4.05 -3.50 -25.65
N PRO A 129 -3.52 -4.64 -25.18
CA PRO A 129 -2.83 -4.73 -23.91
C PRO A 129 -1.72 -3.69 -23.77
N PRO A 130 -1.54 -3.10 -22.57
CA PRO A 130 -0.50 -2.09 -22.37
C PRO A 130 0.90 -2.69 -22.52
N ASP A 131 1.83 -1.90 -23.01
CA ASP A 131 3.24 -2.30 -23.22
C ASP A 131 3.99 -2.48 -21.88
N LEU A 132 3.52 -1.85 -20.81
CA LEU A 132 4.15 -1.85 -19.48
C LEU A 132 5.61 -1.40 -19.51
N SER A 133 5.96 -0.56 -20.48
CA SER A 133 7.32 -0.05 -20.72
C SER A 133 7.74 0.98 -19.66
N ALA A 134 9.06 1.26 -19.60
CA ALA A 134 9.59 2.33 -18.75
C ALA A 134 8.99 3.71 -19.10
N SER A 135 8.78 3.98 -20.40
CA SER A 135 8.14 5.22 -20.85
C SER A 135 6.69 5.31 -20.37
N GLN A 136 5.92 4.21 -20.49
CA GLN A 136 4.53 4.18 -20.01
C GLN A 136 4.47 4.32 -18.49
N ARG A 137 5.40 3.71 -17.73
CA ARG A 137 5.52 3.90 -16.29
C ARG A 137 5.76 5.36 -15.93
N GLU A 138 6.68 6.02 -16.64
CA GLU A 138 6.97 7.45 -16.41
C GLU A 138 5.72 8.31 -16.62
N MET A 139 5.00 8.12 -17.73
CA MET A 139 3.75 8.84 -18.01
C MET A 139 2.68 8.62 -16.96
N VAL A 140 2.49 7.37 -16.52
CA VAL A 140 1.53 7.01 -15.47
C VAL A 140 1.91 7.68 -14.14
N THR A 141 3.17 7.58 -13.74
CA THR A 141 3.64 8.15 -12.48
C THR A 141 3.52 9.67 -12.47
N ALA A 142 3.91 10.34 -13.56
CA ALA A 142 3.77 11.78 -13.71
C ALA A 142 2.30 12.20 -13.61
N ALA A 143 1.41 11.52 -14.34
CA ALA A 143 -0.02 11.82 -14.32
C ALA A 143 -0.66 11.60 -12.94
N ILE A 144 -0.20 10.65 -12.14
CA ILE A 144 -0.67 10.47 -10.75
C ILE A 144 -0.09 11.56 -9.85
N ALA A 145 1.21 11.85 -9.99
CA ALA A 145 1.87 12.86 -9.15
C ALA A 145 1.25 14.26 -9.31
N GLU A 146 0.84 14.64 -10.52
CA GLU A 146 0.14 15.90 -10.76
C GLU A 146 -1.13 16.07 -9.90
N VAL A 147 -1.83 14.97 -9.62
CA VAL A 147 -3.05 15.00 -8.79
C VAL A 147 -2.73 15.42 -7.36
N SER A 148 -1.51 15.19 -6.86
CA SER A 148 -1.10 15.64 -5.53
C SER A 148 -1.08 17.17 -5.36
N GLY A 149 -1.07 17.90 -6.47
CA GLY A 149 -1.14 19.38 -6.48
C GLY A 149 -2.55 19.94 -6.44
N LEU A 150 -3.59 19.13 -6.45
CA LEU A 150 -4.97 19.61 -6.36
C LEU A 150 -5.24 20.24 -4.99
N THR A 151 -5.92 21.38 -4.98
CA THR A 151 -6.26 22.09 -3.75
C THR A 151 -7.17 21.26 -2.85
N GLY A 152 -6.86 21.23 -1.56
CA GLY A 152 -7.70 20.63 -0.53
C GLY A 152 -7.53 19.11 -0.36
N ILE A 153 -6.76 18.41 -1.21
CA ILE A 153 -6.51 16.99 -0.99
C ILE A 153 -5.54 16.74 0.16
N THR A 154 -5.76 15.67 0.87
CA THR A 154 -4.97 15.29 2.03
C THR A 154 -4.32 13.92 1.89
N ALA A 155 -4.68 13.13 0.87
CA ALA A 155 -4.05 11.85 0.51
C ALA A 155 -4.31 11.50 -0.96
N LEU A 156 -3.51 10.57 -1.48
CA LEU A 156 -3.70 9.94 -2.79
C LEU A 156 -4.09 8.46 -2.63
N GLN A 157 -4.97 7.99 -3.51
CA GLN A 157 -5.28 6.57 -3.64
C GLN A 157 -5.14 6.15 -5.10
N VAL A 158 -4.46 5.03 -5.35
CA VAL A 158 -4.36 4.43 -6.69
C VAL A 158 -5.27 3.21 -6.73
N ASP A 159 -6.17 3.17 -7.72
CA ASP A 159 -7.10 2.08 -7.99
C ASP A 159 -6.65 1.35 -9.27
N PHE A 160 -6.11 0.16 -9.12
CA PHE A 160 -5.66 -0.66 -10.26
C PHE A 160 -5.85 -2.15 -9.98
N ASP A 161 -6.80 -2.77 -10.67
CA ASP A 161 -7.03 -4.21 -10.66
C ASP A 161 -5.96 -4.95 -11.50
N ALA A 162 -4.70 -4.83 -11.10
CA ALA A 162 -3.55 -5.35 -11.83
C ALA A 162 -3.59 -6.88 -11.94
N THR A 163 -3.51 -7.41 -13.16
CA THR A 163 -3.30 -8.84 -13.40
C THR A 163 -1.91 -9.25 -12.91
N VAL A 164 -1.66 -10.56 -12.79
CA VAL A 164 -0.36 -11.09 -12.33
C VAL A 164 0.80 -10.54 -13.16
N SER A 165 0.64 -10.45 -14.49
CA SER A 165 1.66 -9.91 -15.40
C SER A 165 1.88 -8.40 -15.26
N GLN A 166 0.90 -7.65 -14.73
CA GLN A 166 0.98 -6.20 -14.54
C GLN A 166 1.54 -5.79 -13.17
N ARG A 167 1.62 -6.69 -12.23
CA ARG A 167 2.07 -6.39 -10.84
C ARG A 167 3.50 -5.85 -10.74
N PRO A 168 4.49 -6.34 -11.50
CA PRO A 168 5.82 -5.74 -11.50
C PRO A 168 5.78 -4.26 -11.93
N PHE A 169 5.07 -3.95 -13.01
CA PHE A 169 4.87 -2.58 -13.46
C PHE A 169 4.18 -1.72 -12.39
N TYR A 170 3.12 -2.24 -11.75
CA TYR A 170 2.41 -1.52 -10.71
C TYR A 170 3.30 -1.25 -9.49
N ARG A 171 4.13 -2.21 -9.08
CA ARG A 171 5.12 -2.02 -8.01
C ARG A 171 6.09 -0.89 -8.35
N ASP A 172 6.62 -0.89 -9.56
CA ASP A 172 7.55 0.13 -10.02
C ASP A 172 6.90 1.52 -10.06
N VAL A 173 5.65 1.62 -10.50
CA VAL A 173 4.86 2.87 -10.46
C VAL A 173 4.73 3.37 -9.02
N LEU A 174 4.37 2.51 -8.07
CA LEU A 174 4.22 2.90 -6.66
C LEU A 174 5.55 3.33 -6.01
N GLN A 175 6.65 2.65 -6.34
CA GLN A 175 7.99 3.02 -5.87
C GLN A 175 8.41 4.39 -6.41
N GLU A 176 8.19 4.64 -7.69
CA GLU A 176 8.51 5.92 -8.31
C GLU A 176 7.61 7.03 -7.76
N LEU A 177 6.32 6.75 -7.61
CA LEU A 177 5.36 7.69 -7.05
C LEU A 177 5.74 8.07 -5.61
N ARG A 178 6.13 7.10 -4.75
CA ARG A 178 6.57 7.39 -3.38
C ARG A 178 7.79 8.32 -3.33
N ARG A 179 8.70 8.20 -4.30
CA ARG A 179 9.87 9.10 -4.40
C ARG A 179 9.50 10.53 -4.80
N ARG A 180 8.43 10.70 -5.58
CA ARG A 180 7.97 12.03 -6.06
C ARG A 180 7.05 12.73 -5.09
N LEU A 181 6.28 11.98 -4.32
CA LEU A 181 5.33 12.56 -3.37
C LEU A 181 6.05 13.09 -2.13
N PRO A 182 5.56 14.21 -1.56
CA PRO A 182 5.99 14.64 -0.23
C PRO A 182 5.83 13.51 0.79
N THR A 183 6.74 13.41 1.75
CA THR A 183 6.68 12.41 2.82
C THR A 183 5.43 12.55 3.69
N SER A 184 4.85 13.75 3.73
CA SER A 184 3.59 14.05 4.42
C SER A 184 2.33 13.64 3.66
N MET A 185 2.44 13.28 2.36
CA MET A 185 1.30 12.85 1.54
C MET A 185 1.09 11.35 1.68
N PRO A 186 0.03 10.90 2.37
CA PRO A 186 -0.30 9.48 2.46
C PRO A 186 -0.62 8.89 1.07
N LEU A 187 -0.13 7.67 0.82
CA LEU A 187 -0.39 6.91 -0.39
C LEU A 187 -1.17 5.64 -0.05
N SER A 188 -2.40 5.58 -0.49
CA SER A 188 -3.30 4.42 -0.36
C SER A 188 -3.44 3.69 -1.69
N ILE A 189 -3.77 2.42 -1.66
CA ILE A 189 -4.19 1.65 -2.83
C ILE A 189 -5.46 0.85 -2.53
N THR A 190 -6.29 0.65 -3.56
CA THR A 190 -7.30 -0.41 -3.53
C THR A 190 -6.64 -1.76 -3.82
N ALA A 191 -7.23 -2.84 -3.34
CA ALA A 191 -6.76 -4.19 -3.60
C ALA A 191 -7.93 -5.16 -3.76
N LEU A 192 -7.80 -6.13 -4.65
CA LEU A 192 -8.69 -7.27 -4.63
C LEU A 192 -8.54 -7.99 -3.28
N ALA A 193 -9.64 -8.36 -2.64
CA ALA A 193 -9.61 -9.04 -1.34
C ALA A 193 -8.80 -10.36 -1.39
N SER A 194 -8.80 -11.02 -2.54
CA SER A 194 -7.99 -12.24 -2.78
C SER A 194 -6.48 -11.98 -2.67
N TRP A 195 -5.98 -10.80 -3.00
CA TRP A 195 -4.57 -10.45 -2.83
C TRP A 195 -4.17 -10.40 -1.35
N CYS A 196 -5.07 -9.93 -0.50
CA CYS A 196 -4.84 -9.81 0.94
C CYS A 196 -4.86 -11.15 1.67
N ILE A 197 -5.41 -12.21 1.03
CA ILE A 197 -5.62 -13.52 1.63
C ILE A 197 -4.70 -14.59 1.01
N PHE A 198 -4.63 -14.65 -0.33
CA PHE A 198 -4.04 -15.79 -1.04
C PHE A 198 -2.71 -15.45 -1.71
N ASP A 199 -2.25 -14.21 -1.59
CA ASP A 199 -1.13 -13.66 -2.34
C ASP A 199 -0.09 -13.01 -1.41
N ASN A 200 1.12 -12.76 -1.92
CA ASN A 200 2.22 -12.14 -1.16
C ASN A 200 2.75 -10.86 -1.83
N TRP A 201 2.25 -10.50 -3.00
CA TRP A 201 2.83 -9.42 -3.78
C TRP A 201 2.66 -8.03 -3.16
N LEU A 202 1.74 -7.86 -2.22
CA LEU A 202 1.53 -6.63 -1.45
C LEU A 202 2.63 -6.37 -0.42
N THR A 203 3.45 -7.38 -0.11
CA THR A 203 4.55 -7.24 0.85
C THR A 203 5.56 -6.25 0.31
N GLU A 204 6.00 -5.32 1.16
CA GLU A 204 7.01 -4.31 0.83
C GLU A 204 6.60 -3.27 -0.22
N LEU A 205 5.31 -3.14 -0.53
CA LEU A 205 4.85 -1.98 -1.30
C LEU A 205 5.04 -0.69 -0.48
N PRO A 206 5.53 0.39 -1.10
CA PRO A 206 5.80 1.66 -0.42
C PRO A 206 4.53 2.49 -0.25
N VAL A 207 3.50 1.88 0.34
CA VAL A 207 2.18 2.49 0.56
C VAL A 207 1.85 2.51 2.05
N ASP A 208 1.08 3.51 2.45
CA ASP A 208 0.67 3.69 3.83
C ASP A 208 -0.58 2.89 4.17
N GLU A 209 -1.40 2.58 3.16
CA GLU A 209 -2.66 1.86 3.33
C GLU A 209 -2.96 0.97 2.11
N VAL A 210 -3.56 -0.18 2.38
CA VAL A 210 -4.19 -1.05 1.38
C VAL A 210 -5.65 -1.25 1.77
N VAL A 211 -6.56 -0.95 0.85
CA VAL A 211 -8.01 -1.09 1.04
C VAL A 211 -8.51 -2.33 0.28
N PRO A 212 -8.64 -3.49 0.93
CA PRO A 212 -9.20 -4.68 0.28
C PRO A 212 -10.68 -4.46 -0.04
N MET A 213 -11.05 -4.59 -1.30
CA MET A 213 -12.43 -4.50 -1.75
C MET A 213 -13.11 -5.85 -1.56
N VAL A 214 -14.12 -5.92 -0.66
CA VAL A 214 -14.88 -7.14 -0.36
C VAL A 214 -16.26 -7.14 -1.03
N PHE A 215 -16.38 -6.44 -2.12
CA PHE A 215 -17.54 -6.37 -3.00
C PHE A 215 -17.10 -6.57 -4.46
N ARG A 216 -18.01 -6.94 -5.34
CA ARG A 216 -17.74 -7.19 -6.79
C ARG A 216 -16.55 -8.10 -7.05
N MET A 217 -16.38 -9.09 -6.17
CA MET A 217 -15.23 -9.99 -6.15
C MET A 217 -15.24 -11.04 -7.28
N GLY A 218 -16.28 -11.09 -8.10
CA GLY A 218 -16.38 -12.00 -9.23
C GLY A 218 -16.25 -13.47 -8.81
N ALA A 219 -15.41 -14.23 -9.49
CA ALA A 219 -15.23 -15.67 -9.24
C ALA A 219 -14.65 -15.97 -7.84
N ASP A 220 -13.92 -15.05 -7.23
CA ASP A 220 -13.31 -15.23 -5.92
C ASP A 220 -14.30 -15.06 -4.75
N GLN A 221 -15.50 -14.55 -4.99
CA GLN A 221 -16.45 -14.15 -3.95
C GLN A 221 -16.68 -15.22 -2.89
N HIS A 222 -17.03 -16.43 -3.28
CA HIS A 222 -17.34 -17.51 -2.35
C HIS A 222 -16.12 -17.93 -1.52
N ARG A 223 -14.96 -17.98 -2.16
CA ARG A 223 -13.69 -18.36 -1.51
C ARG A 223 -13.26 -17.31 -0.49
N VAL A 224 -13.34 -16.02 -0.86
CA VAL A 224 -12.99 -14.90 0.02
C VAL A 224 -13.95 -14.83 1.20
N ARG A 225 -15.28 -14.87 0.97
CA ARG A 225 -16.29 -14.82 2.04
C ARG A 225 -16.12 -15.96 3.04
N ARG A 226 -15.89 -17.19 2.55
CA ARG A 226 -15.64 -18.35 3.41
C ARG A 226 -14.39 -18.16 4.26
N TYR A 227 -13.32 -17.63 3.70
CA TYR A 227 -12.08 -17.37 4.42
C TYR A 227 -12.29 -16.33 5.52
N LEU A 228 -12.91 -15.19 5.19
CA LEU A 228 -13.13 -14.07 6.13
C LEU A 228 -14.12 -14.43 7.25
N ALA A 229 -15.01 -15.39 7.05
CA ALA A 229 -15.88 -15.90 8.11
C ALA A 229 -15.09 -16.65 9.21
N ALA A 230 -13.94 -17.24 8.87
CA ALA A 230 -13.11 -18.03 9.79
C ALA A 230 -11.85 -17.31 10.26
N ALA A 231 -11.29 -16.43 9.43
CA ALA A 231 -10.00 -15.79 9.68
C ALA A 231 -9.98 -14.34 9.21
N ASP A 232 -8.95 -13.60 9.60
CA ASP A 232 -8.68 -12.26 9.11
C ASP A 232 -7.79 -12.28 7.87
N PHE A 233 -7.67 -11.12 7.16
CA PHE A 233 -6.71 -10.95 6.09
C PHE A 233 -5.32 -11.41 6.53
N ARG A 234 -4.64 -12.16 5.69
CA ARG A 234 -3.29 -12.66 5.99
C ARG A 234 -2.27 -11.52 6.00
N ALA A 235 -2.32 -10.65 4.99
CA ALA A 235 -1.45 -9.49 4.92
C ALA A 235 -1.84 -8.45 5.99
N ALA A 236 -0.90 -8.11 6.88
CA ALA A 236 -1.15 -7.19 7.99
C ALA A 236 -1.60 -5.79 7.53
N ILE A 237 -1.03 -5.29 6.42
CA ILE A 237 -1.39 -3.99 5.85
C ILE A 237 -2.86 -3.92 5.40
N CYS A 238 -3.48 -5.05 5.07
CA CYS A 238 -4.90 -5.15 4.67
C CYS A 238 -5.87 -5.16 5.87
N ARG A 239 -5.37 -5.13 7.12
CA ARG A 239 -6.22 -5.24 8.32
C ARG A 239 -6.69 -3.89 8.84
N ARG A 240 -6.13 -2.78 8.34
CA ARG A 240 -6.45 -1.43 8.82
C ARG A 240 -7.71 -0.85 8.20
N SER A 241 -8.01 -1.23 6.97
CA SER A 241 -9.10 -0.68 6.19
C SER A 241 -9.83 -1.77 5.42
N VAL A 242 -11.03 -1.48 4.93
CA VAL A 242 -11.80 -2.37 4.07
C VAL A 242 -12.78 -1.57 3.21
N GLY A 243 -12.94 -1.96 1.97
CA GLY A 243 -13.94 -1.43 1.04
C GLY A 243 -15.17 -2.34 0.98
N ILE A 244 -16.33 -1.76 1.17
CA ILE A 244 -17.65 -2.42 1.07
C ILE A 244 -18.55 -1.67 0.09
N SER A 245 -19.63 -2.30 -0.33
CA SER A 245 -20.66 -1.68 -1.18
C SER A 245 -22.02 -1.77 -0.50
N THR A 246 -22.84 -0.71 -0.67
CA THR A 246 -24.18 -0.62 -0.09
C THR A 246 -25.20 -1.55 -0.74
N ASP A 247 -24.92 -2.05 -1.92
CA ASP A 247 -25.81 -2.93 -2.71
C ASP A 247 -25.41 -4.41 -2.62
N GLU A 248 -24.42 -4.74 -1.79
CA GLU A 248 -24.00 -6.12 -1.55
C GLU A 248 -23.94 -6.44 -0.05
N PRO A 249 -24.28 -7.67 0.36
CA PRO A 249 -24.13 -8.09 1.74
C PRO A 249 -22.66 -7.97 2.18
N SER A 250 -22.41 -7.25 3.26
CA SER A 250 -21.07 -7.18 3.86
C SER A 250 -20.67 -8.55 4.44
N PRO A 251 -19.43 -9.00 4.20
CA PRO A 251 -18.93 -10.17 4.90
C PRO A 251 -18.74 -9.83 6.39
N THR A 252 -18.66 -10.84 7.22
CA THR A 252 -18.25 -10.66 8.63
C THR A 252 -16.83 -10.10 8.67
N LEU A 253 -16.67 -8.90 9.20
CA LEU A 253 -15.38 -8.22 9.32
C LEU A 253 -15.06 -7.96 10.78
N ARG A 254 -13.77 -7.91 11.09
CA ARG A 254 -13.31 -7.55 12.43
C ARG A 254 -13.48 -6.04 12.64
N PRO A 255 -13.86 -5.61 13.86
CA PRO A 255 -14.03 -4.18 14.18
C PRO A 255 -12.71 -3.41 14.14
N GLY A 256 -12.79 -2.07 14.23
CA GLY A 256 -11.61 -1.19 14.33
C GLY A 256 -10.93 -0.87 13.02
N ARG A 257 -11.62 -1.05 11.88
CA ARG A 257 -11.13 -0.72 10.54
C ARG A 257 -11.74 0.57 10.03
N ARG A 258 -10.97 1.29 9.21
CA ARG A 258 -11.53 2.35 8.37
C ARG A 258 -12.37 1.72 7.26
N LEU A 259 -13.59 2.21 7.11
CA LEU A 259 -14.54 1.71 6.13
C LEU A 259 -14.57 2.62 4.92
N TYR A 260 -14.20 2.10 3.79
CA TYR A 260 -14.42 2.73 2.50
C TYR A 260 -15.73 2.23 1.91
N MET A 261 -16.64 3.13 1.62
CA MET A 261 -17.99 2.78 1.23
C MET A 261 -18.27 3.19 -0.19
N PHE A 262 -18.59 2.21 -1.03
CA PHE A 262 -19.08 2.42 -2.38
C PHE A 262 -20.62 2.41 -2.40
N HIS A 263 -21.21 3.35 -3.12
CA HIS A 263 -22.65 3.38 -3.43
C HIS A 263 -22.82 3.38 -4.94
N PRO A 264 -23.71 2.55 -5.52
CA PRO A 264 -23.89 2.46 -6.98
C PRO A 264 -24.58 3.69 -7.58
N GLN A 265 -25.21 4.52 -6.75
CA GLN A 265 -25.85 5.79 -7.15
C GLN A 265 -25.15 6.98 -6.48
N ALA A 266 -25.58 8.21 -6.81
CA ALA A 266 -25.13 9.40 -6.09
C ALA A 266 -25.51 9.32 -4.61
N TRP A 267 -24.57 9.72 -3.75
CA TRP A 267 -24.81 9.74 -2.32
C TRP A 267 -25.94 10.71 -1.94
N ARG A 268 -26.77 10.28 -1.01
CA ARG A 268 -27.84 11.07 -0.42
C ARG A 268 -27.82 10.91 1.09
N PRO A 269 -28.35 11.89 1.86
CA PRO A 269 -28.39 11.81 3.33
C PRO A 269 -28.99 10.50 3.84
N GLU A 270 -30.09 10.03 3.22
CA GLU A 270 -30.81 8.82 3.66
C GLU A 270 -29.99 7.55 3.40
N ALA A 271 -29.23 7.50 2.28
CA ALA A 271 -28.37 6.37 1.98
C ALA A 271 -27.20 6.30 2.96
N MET A 272 -26.62 7.46 3.32
CA MET A 272 -25.55 7.55 4.30
C MET A 272 -26.05 7.19 5.70
N THR A 273 -27.19 7.71 6.15
CA THR A 273 -27.75 7.42 7.47
C THR A 273 -28.01 5.93 7.65
N ARG A 274 -28.66 5.28 6.70
CA ARG A 274 -28.88 3.81 6.73
C ARG A 274 -27.59 3.03 6.84
N MET A 275 -26.58 3.46 6.13
CA MET A 275 -25.29 2.80 6.13
C MET A 275 -24.54 2.99 7.45
N LEU A 276 -24.53 4.20 8.02
CA LEU A 276 -23.93 4.47 9.32
C LEU A 276 -24.64 3.67 10.42
N GLU A 277 -25.95 3.50 10.35
CA GLU A 277 -26.70 2.62 11.24
C GLU A 277 -26.31 1.15 11.07
N GLU A 278 -26.13 0.68 9.85
CA GLU A 278 -25.68 -0.68 9.57
C GLU A 278 -24.26 -0.92 10.11
N VAL A 279 -23.35 0.04 9.92
CA VAL A 279 -22.00 0.03 10.48
C VAL A 279 -22.00 0.13 12.00
N GLY A 280 -22.86 0.97 12.57
CA GLY A 280 -23.02 1.09 14.04
C GLY A 280 -23.54 -0.18 14.70
N ARG A 281 -24.23 -1.05 13.97
CA ARG A 281 -24.63 -2.39 14.39
C ARG A 281 -23.52 -3.43 14.29
N TRP A 282 -22.40 -3.10 13.69
CA TRP A 282 -21.24 -4.00 13.71
C TRP A 282 -20.76 -4.13 15.15
N PRO A 283 -20.40 -5.35 15.59
CA PRO A 283 -19.98 -5.56 16.96
C PRO A 283 -18.81 -4.63 17.27
N GLN A 284 -19.10 -3.60 18.04
CA GLN A 284 -18.07 -2.79 18.68
C GLN A 284 -17.26 -3.75 19.54
N LYS A 285 -15.95 -3.60 19.52
CA LYS A 285 -15.06 -4.42 20.36
C LYS A 285 -15.53 -4.35 21.80
N PRO A 286 -15.67 -5.50 22.51
CA PRO A 286 -15.93 -5.47 23.95
C PRO A 286 -14.81 -4.79 24.71
#